data_c6f3ccb2d0588dac6e36dbf39c5ce13c
#
_entry.id   c6f3ccb2d0588dac6e36dbf39c5ce13c
#
_cell.length_a   1.000
_cell.length_b   1.000
_cell.length_c   1.000
_cell.angle_alpha   90.00
_cell.angle_beta   90.00
_cell.angle_gamma   90.00
#
_symmetry.space_group_name_H-M   'P 1'
#
loop_
_entity.id
_entity.type
_entity.pdbx_description
1 polymer ?
#
loop_
_entity_poly.entity_id
_entity_poly.type
_entity_poly.pdbx_seq_one_letter_code
_entity_poly.pdbx_strand_id
1 'polypeptide(L)'
;MDQDRARSLLIAERDEVRSLLKGAEAAGRDDRVAEVESEAEDIEDAALALTEEGEDDAIAESLRDRLDAIDRALHRLDDGTYGRSIRSGEPIPDERLEADPAAELTIEEARAAERS
;
A
#
# COMPACT_ATOMS: atom_id res chain seq x y z
N MET A 1 18.48 -6.45 -4.87
CA MET A 1 17.86 -5.63 -5.92
C MET A 1 18.54 -4.26 -5.95
N ASP A 2 18.73 -3.75 -7.14
CA ASP A 2 19.33 -2.43 -7.29
C ASP A 2 18.51 -1.38 -6.55
N GLN A 3 19.21 -0.51 -5.83
CA GLN A 3 18.52 0.47 -4.99
C GLN A 3 17.76 1.51 -5.80
N ASP A 4 18.31 1.90 -6.95
CA ASP A 4 17.58 2.86 -7.79
C ASP A 4 16.30 2.25 -8.31
N ARG A 5 16.36 0.98 -8.71
CA ARG A 5 15.17 0.31 -9.19
C ARG A 5 14.15 0.15 -8.06
N ALA A 6 14.62 -0.21 -6.88
CA ALA A 6 13.72 -0.35 -5.75
C ALA A 6 13.03 0.98 -5.42
N ARG A 7 13.80 2.06 -5.44
CA ARG A 7 13.21 3.37 -5.16
C ARG A 7 12.17 3.74 -6.20
N SER A 8 12.46 3.48 -7.48
CA SER A 8 11.51 3.79 -8.53
C SER A 8 10.22 2.99 -8.37
N LEU A 9 10.35 1.70 -8.06
CA LEU A 9 9.16 0.86 -7.87
C LEU A 9 8.34 1.32 -6.67
N LEU A 10 9.02 1.66 -5.58
CA LEU A 10 8.33 2.10 -4.38
C LEU A 10 7.62 3.44 -4.58
N ILE A 11 8.27 4.37 -5.27
CA ILE A 11 7.65 5.65 -5.52
C ILE A 11 6.45 5.50 -6.43
N ALA A 12 6.56 4.65 -7.45
CA ALA A 12 5.44 4.42 -8.35
C ALA A 12 4.27 3.79 -7.61
N GLU A 13 4.55 2.83 -6.75
CA GLU A 13 3.50 2.19 -5.97
C GLU A 13 2.90 3.17 -4.97
N ARG A 14 3.74 4.00 -4.36
CA ARG A 14 3.25 5.01 -3.42
C ARG A 14 2.24 5.94 -4.09
N ASP A 15 2.59 6.41 -5.27
CA ASP A 15 1.70 7.32 -5.99
C ASP A 15 0.39 6.63 -6.33
N GLU A 16 0.45 5.38 -6.73
CA GLU A 16 -0.75 4.63 -7.06
C GLU A 16 -1.61 4.41 -5.83
N VAL A 17 -1.00 4.01 -4.72
CA VAL A 17 -1.75 3.75 -3.49
C VAL A 17 -2.36 5.05 -2.95
N ARG A 18 -1.61 6.15 -3.03
CA ARG A 18 -2.16 7.44 -2.61
C ARG A 18 -3.38 7.82 -3.42
N SER A 19 -3.34 7.56 -4.71
CA SER A 19 -4.47 7.86 -5.56
C SER A 19 -5.67 7.00 -5.18
N LEU A 20 -5.43 5.73 -4.94
CA LEU A 20 -6.51 4.83 -4.52
C LEU A 20 -7.08 5.24 -3.17
N LEU A 21 -6.21 5.63 -2.25
CA LEU A 21 -6.68 6.04 -0.93
C LEU A 21 -7.50 7.30 -1.02
N LYS A 22 -7.08 8.25 -1.85
CA LYS A 22 -7.83 9.46 -2.03
C LYS A 22 -9.22 9.15 -2.57
N GLY A 23 -9.31 8.23 -3.51
CA GLY A 23 -10.60 7.82 -4.04
C GLY A 23 -11.46 7.15 -2.99
N ALA A 24 -10.87 6.30 -2.16
CA ALA A 24 -11.63 5.63 -1.12
C ALA A 24 -12.12 6.62 -0.07
N GLU A 25 -11.29 7.59 0.28
CA GLU A 25 -11.70 8.59 1.25
C GLU A 25 -12.77 9.50 0.69
N ALA A 26 -12.66 9.84 -0.58
CA ALA A 26 -13.67 10.67 -1.21
C ALA A 26 -15.00 9.94 -1.27
N ALA A 27 -14.96 8.64 -1.54
CA ALA A 27 -16.20 7.85 -1.58
C ALA A 27 -16.84 7.81 -0.20
N GLY A 28 -16.03 7.77 0.84
CA GLY A 28 -16.56 7.70 2.19
C GLY A 28 -17.21 8.96 2.67
N ARG A 29 -16.91 10.11 2.06
CA ARG A 29 -17.56 11.34 2.49
C ARG A 29 -18.33 11.97 1.37
N ASP A 30 -18.86 11.16 0.55
CA ASP A 30 -19.28 11.58 -0.69
C ASP A 30 -20.61 12.13 -0.83
N ASP A 31 -21.42 12.03 0.15
CA ASP A 31 -22.77 12.47 0.00
C ASP A 31 -22.86 13.88 -0.44
N ARG A 32 -21.95 14.71 -0.01
CA ARG A 32 -22.04 16.09 -0.33
C ARG A 32 -21.30 16.44 -1.57
N VAL A 33 -20.35 15.64 -1.96
CA VAL A 33 -19.54 15.99 -3.08
C VAL A 33 -20.08 15.43 -4.36
N ALA A 34 -20.67 14.28 -4.25
CA ALA A 34 -21.08 13.55 -5.41
C ALA A 34 -22.07 14.30 -6.26
N GLU A 35 -22.90 15.05 -5.65
CA GLU A 35 -23.94 15.69 -6.42
C GLU A 35 -23.40 16.82 -7.24
N VAL A 36 -22.23 17.28 -6.96
CA VAL A 36 -21.67 18.36 -7.71
C VAL A 36 -21.05 17.86 -9.00
N GLU A 37 -20.63 16.61 -9.01
CA GLU A 37 -19.92 16.08 -10.13
C GLU A 37 -20.77 15.19 -10.95
N SER A 38 -21.00 15.53 -12.17
CA SER A 38 -21.82 14.69 -12.99
C SER A 38 -21.08 13.43 -13.38
N GLU A 39 -19.79 13.49 -13.53
CA GLU A 39 -19.07 12.28 -13.84
C GLU A 39 -19.00 11.39 -12.65
N ALA A 40 -19.59 11.80 -11.60
CA ALA A 40 -19.67 10.96 -10.43
C ALA A 40 -20.46 9.69 -10.68
N GLU A 41 -21.04 9.55 -11.83
CA GLU A 41 -21.76 8.33 -12.12
C GLU A 41 -20.89 7.11 -11.97
N ASP A 42 -19.68 7.19 -12.51
CA ASP A 42 -18.78 6.06 -12.36
C ASP A 42 -18.39 5.88 -10.91
N ILE A 43 -18.25 6.98 -10.24
CA ILE A 43 -17.90 6.94 -8.84
C ILE A 43 -19.05 6.40 -8.02
N GLU A 44 -20.26 6.68 -8.44
CA GLU A 44 -21.42 6.16 -7.76
C GLU A 44 -21.46 4.65 -7.78
N ASP A 45 -21.15 4.08 -8.93
CA ASP A 45 -21.16 2.64 -9.01
C ASP A 45 -20.14 2.05 -8.05
N ALA A 46 -18.98 2.67 -8.00
CA ALA A 46 -17.98 2.21 -7.06
C ALA A 46 -18.42 2.41 -5.63
N ALA A 47 -19.08 3.52 -5.37
CA ALA A 47 -19.52 3.81 -4.02
C ALA A 47 -20.59 2.83 -3.59
N LEU A 48 -21.45 2.46 -4.51
CA LEU A 48 -22.47 1.47 -4.18
C LEU A 48 -21.86 0.15 -3.81
N ALA A 49 -20.79 -0.20 -4.49
CA ALA A 49 -20.09 -1.42 -4.16
C ALA A 49 -19.44 -1.36 -2.79
N LEU A 50 -19.20 -0.14 -2.31
CA LEU A 50 -18.53 0.04 -1.04
C LEU A 50 -19.46 0.53 0.04
N THR A 51 -20.74 0.36 -0.11
CA THR A 51 -21.66 0.91 0.86
C THR A 51 -21.66 0.19 2.17
N GLU A 52 -21.05 -0.97 2.25
CA GLU A 52 -20.89 -1.60 3.54
C GLU A 52 -19.89 -0.77 4.29
N GLU A 53 -20.31 -0.14 5.33
CA GLU A 53 -19.48 0.78 6.05
C GLU A 53 -18.15 0.17 6.45
N GLY A 54 -18.19 -1.08 6.85
CA GLY A 54 -16.98 -1.74 7.28
C GLY A 54 -16.00 -1.93 6.13
N GLU A 55 -16.51 -2.12 4.93
CA GLU A 55 -15.65 -2.33 3.79
C GLU A 55 -14.89 -1.08 3.40
N ASP A 56 -15.57 0.07 3.41
CA ASP A 56 -14.90 1.32 3.11
C ASP A 56 -13.77 1.58 4.06
N ASP A 57 -14.01 1.41 5.34
CA ASP A 57 -12.99 1.66 6.34
C ASP A 57 -11.86 0.67 6.22
N ALA A 58 -12.17 -0.59 5.96
CA ALA A 58 -11.14 -1.61 5.85
C ALA A 58 -10.25 -1.37 4.65
N ILE A 59 -10.83 -0.93 3.54
CA ILE A 59 -10.04 -0.65 2.35
C ILE A 59 -9.12 0.54 2.59
N ALA A 60 -9.66 1.61 3.15
CA ALA A 60 -8.85 2.79 3.42
C ALA A 60 -7.73 2.46 4.40
N GLU A 61 -8.04 1.68 5.43
CA GLU A 61 -7.04 1.30 6.40
C GLU A 61 -5.94 0.46 5.78
N SER A 62 -6.34 -0.48 4.93
CA SER A 62 -5.37 -1.32 4.25
C SER A 62 -4.44 -0.49 3.37
N LEU A 63 -4.99 0.50 2.67
CA LEU A 63 -4.17 1.37 1.84
C LEU A 63 -3.23 2.22 2.67
N ARG A 64 -3.68 2.70 3.82
CA ARG A 64 -2.81 3.45 4.72
C ARG A 64 -1.68 2.60 5.24
N ASP A 65 -1.98 1.35 5.60
CA ASP A 65 -0.96 0.43 6.06
C ASP A 65 0.07 0.20 4.96
N ARG A 66 -0.40 0.09 3.73
CA ARG A 66 0.53 -0.11 2.62
C ARG A 66 1.42 1.11 2.42
N LEU A 67 0.85 2.32 2.53
CA LEU A 67 1.65 3.53 2.45
C LEU A 67 2.71 3.58 3.53
N ASP A 68 2.36 3.18 4.74
CA ASP A 68 3.32 3.16 5.83
C ASP A 68 4.46 2.19 5.53
N ALA A 69 4.13 1.03 4.98
CA ALA A 69 5.15 0.06 4.64
C ALA A 69 6.08 0.60 3.55
N ILE A 70 5.51 1.28 2.55
CA ILE A 70 6.31 1.87 1.49
C ILE A 70 7.23 2.95 2.06
N ASP A 71 6.71 3.79 2.94
CA ASP A 71 7.52 4.84 3.55
C ASP A 71 8.67 4.25 4.37
N ARG A 72 8.40 3.18 5.11
CA ARG A 72 9.46 2.53 5.86
C ARG A 72 10.53 1.97 4.93
N ALA A 73 10.11 1.41 3.79
CA ALA A 73 11.07 0.89 2.83
C ALA A 73 11.93 2.00 2.23
N LEU A 74 11.32 3.15 1.94
CA LEU A 74 12.07 4.28 1.42
C LEU A 74 13.08 4.79 2.45
N HIS A 75 12.70 4.79 3.72
CA HIS A 75 13.63 5.16 4.77
C HIS A 75 14.80 4.19 4.86
N ARG A 76 14.53 2.90 4.69
CA ARG A 76 15.61 1.93 4.73
C ARG A 76 16.56 2.10 3.54
N LEU A 77 16.03 2.52 2.38
CA LEU A 77 16.91 2.85 1.27
C LEU A 77 17.85 4.00 1.63
N ASP A 78 17.30 5.01 2.29
CA ASP A 78 18.11 6.16 2.69
C ASP A 78 19.14 5.76 3.75
N ASP A 79 18.80 4.84 4.63
CA ASP A 79 19.68 4.41 5.70
C ASP A 79 20.68 3.35 5.26
N GLY A 80 20.49 2.77 4.08
CA GLY A 80 21.37 1.71 3.62
C GLY A 80 21.03 0.34 4.16
N THR A 81 19.84 0.18 4.72
CA THR A 81 19.41 -1.11 5.29
C THR A 81 18.36 -1.81 4.46
N TYR A 82 18.04 -1.28 3.30
CA TYR A 82 17.02 -1.88 2.45
C TYR A 82 17.44 -3.28 2.00
N GLY A 83 16.45 -4.16 1.88
CA GLY A 83 16.71 -5.52 1.39
C GLY A 83 17.03 -6.51 2.48
N ARG A 84 16.92 -6.11 3.72
CA ARG A 84 17.17 -7.01 4.83
C ARG A 84 15.95 -7.09 5.72
N SER A 85 15.74 -8.25 6.32
CA SER A 85 14.63 -8.44 7.23
C SER A 85 14.75 -7.49 8.41
N ILE A 86 13.64 -6.87 8.77
CA ILE A 86 13.64 -5.99 9.95
C ILE A 86 13.70 -6.81 11.23
N ARG A 87 13.45 -8.10 11.15
CA ARG A 87 13.44 -8.97 12.30
C ARG A 87 14.80 -9.61 12.56
N SER A 88 15.40 -10.17 11.51
CA SER A 88 16.64 -10.93 11.68
C SER A 88 17.84 -10.28 11.03
N GLY A 89 17.63 -9.32 10.15
CA GLY A 89 18.73 -8.73 9.40
C GLY A 89 19.21 -9.58 8.24
N GLU A 90 18.56 -10.71 8.01
CA GLU A 90 18.94 -11.57 6.90
C GLU A 90 18.52 -10.98 5.58
N PRO A 91 19.26 -11.24 4.51
CA PRO A 91 18.89 -10.69 3.21
C PRO A 91 17.55 -11.22 2.74
N ILE A 92 16.74 -10.35 2.18
CA ILE A 92 15.50 -10.75 1.54
C ILE A 92 15.83 -11.03 0.07
N PRO A 93 15.44 -12.21 -0.45
CA PRO A 93 15.80 -12.53 -1.84
C PRO A 93 15.27 -11.52 -2.83
N ASP A 94 16.05 -11.32 -3.90
CA ASP A 94 15.65 -10.37 -4.94
C ASP A 94 14.29 -10.70 -5.53
N GLU A 95 14.00 -11.97 -5.69
CA GLU A 95 12.71 -12.38 -6.25
C GLU A 95 11.56 -11.85 -5.41
N ARG A 96 11.72 -11.91 -4.11
CA ARG A 96 10.67 -11.42 -3.23
C ARG A 96 10.57 -9.89 -3.30
N LEU A 97 11.71 -9.22 -3.40
CA LEU A 97 11.70 -7.77 -3.50
C LEU A 97 11.14 -7.29 -4.83
N GLU A 98 11.36 -8.06 -5.90
CA GLU A 98 10.75 -7.71 -7.18
C GLU A 98 9.24 -7.81 -7.11
N ALA A 99 8.75 -8.81 -6.41
CA ALA A 99 7.31 -8.99 -6.26
C ALA A 99 6.71 -7.99 -5.26
N ASP A 100 7.48 -7.65 -4.25
CA ASP A 100 7.00 -6.73 -3.20
C ASP A 100 8.17 -5.90 -2.70
N PRO A 101 8.42 -4.76 -3.33
CA PRO A 101 9.57 -3.93 -2.93
C PRO A 101 9.51 -3.43 -1.49
N ALA A 102 8.34 -3.42 -0.88
CA ALA A 102 8.21 -2.99 0.51
C ALA A 102 8.30 -4.15 1.50
N ALA A 103 8.66 -5.34 1.04
CA ALA A 103 8.75 -6.50 1.93
C ALA A 103 9.74 -6.22 3.06
N GLU A 104 9.34 -6.59 4.26
CA GLU A 104 10.13 -6.35 5.46
C GLU A 104 10.64 -7.63 6.10
N LEU A 105 10.16 -8.77 5.64
CA LEU A 105 10.49 -10.06 6.23
C LEU A 105 10.85 -11.03 5.12
N THR A 106 11.64 -12.04 5.46
CA THR A 106 11.82 -13.15 4.53
C THR A 106 10.51 -13.91 4.44
N ILE A 107 10.41 -14.76 3.42
CA ILE A 107 9.20 -15.57 3.26
C ILE A 107 8.93 -16.42 4.48
N GLU A 108 9.98 -17.01 5.03
CA GLU A 108 9.84 -17.87 6.21
C GLU A 108 9.33 -17.10 7.40
N GLU A 109 9.86 -15.89 7.58
CA GLU A 109 9.42 -15.05 8.70
C GLU A 109 7.99 -14.60 8.51
N ALA A 110 7.62 -14.26 7.28
CA ALA A 110 6.26 -13.84 7.01
C ALA A 110 5.28 -14.98 7.25
N ARG A 111 5.65 -16.19 6.85
CA ARG A 111 4.79 -17.35 7.08
C ARG A 111 4.65 -17.65 8.55
N ALA A 112 5.74 -17.50 9.30
CA ALA A 112 5.69 -17.72 10.74
C ALA A 112 4.79 -16.70 11.40
N ALA A 113 4.83 -15.45 10.96
CA ALA A 113 3.97 -14.42 11.51
C ALA A 113 2.50 -14.73 11.25
N GLU A 114 2.20 -15.26 10.07
CA GLU A 114 0.83 -15.60 9.74
C GLU A 114 0.30 -16.73 10.58
N ARG A 115 1.18 -17.63 10.98
CA ARG A 115 0.75 -18.76 11.79
C ARG A 115 0.58 -18.43 13.26
N SER A 116 1.06 -17.29 13.67
CA SER A 116 1.00 -16.90 15.09
C SER A 116 -0.40 -16.39 15.50
#